data_85c8fade2c6e8a18b1f2af58b94aa569
#
_entry.id   85c8fade2c6e8a18b1f2af58b94aa569
#
_cell.length_a   1.000
_cell.length_b   1.000
_cell.length_c   1.000
_cell.angle_alpha   90.00
_cell.angle_beta   90.00
_cell.angle_gamma   90.00
#
_symmetry.space_group_name_H-M   'P 1'
#
loop_
_entity.id
_entity.type
_entity.pdbx_description
1 polymer ?
#
loop_
_entity_poly.entity_id
_entity_poly.type
_entity_poly.pdbx_seq_one_letter_code
_entity_poly.pdbx_strand_id
1 'polypeptide(L)'
;MNTNESALLIEIENYILEIYNRKSKPKDFYDDLSRLLIEFNGIYNSDYSYFGCIEAFVELLRELNICLGCQGELAQQLKNLSFKYIQCRFEFYVSRHKRKLRDHRYSENENTAQLVKRMRTVSQRYSRILVVRLDLAYKKKYHHSVDIADFDNDMRILRQRIHNQDGIFKGLIEYAWALEQGTEKGYHCHLLLVYKGHEHKNAYGIAERVSEIWKKITFNQGCYFNCHSPEYLNQFEEQGTLGIGMIHRNDPDQVGNMLKAIQYLVRPEKEEQYLRVKVCKRMRTFG
;
A
#
# COMPACT_ATOMS: atom_id res chain seq x y z
N MET A 1 -7.55 -12.50 -19.55
CA MET A 1 -7.55 -13.17 -18.22
C MET A 1 -7.71 -12.06 -17.19
N ASN A 2 -8.63 -12.23 -16.23
CA ASN A 2 -8.77 -11.27 -15.13
C ASN A 2 -7.70 -11.59 -14.07
N THR A 3 -6.52 -10.98 -14.21
CA THR A 3 -5.38 -11.21 -13.32
C THR A 3 -5.41 -10.20 -12.18
N ASN A 4 -5.33 -10.67 -10.94
CA ASN A 4 -5.16 -9.78 -9.79
C ASN A 4 -3.73 -9.27 -9.76
N GLU A 5 -3.51 -8.05 -10.27
CA GLU A 5 -2.19 -7.42 -10.36
C GLU A 5 -1.46 -7.40 -9.01
N SER A 6 -2.15 -6.99 -7.96
CA SER A 6 -1.55 -6.91 -6.63
C SER A 6 -1.05 -8.27 -6.13
N ALA A 7 -1.85 -9.32 -6.26
CA ALA A 7 -1.48 -10.66 -5.83
C ALA A 7 -0.35 -11.24 -6.69
N LEU A 8 -0.41 -11.06 -8.00
CA LEU A 8 0.60 -11.53 -8.93
C LEU A 8 1.98 -10.91 -8.64
N LEU A 9 2.04 -9.60 -8.39
CA LEU A 9 3.32 -8.94 -8.10
C LEU A 9 3.93 -9.42 -6.78
N ILE A 10 3.11 -9.74 -5.78
CA ILE A 10 3.56 -10.36 -4.53
C ILE A 10 4.07 -11.79 -4.79
N GLU A 11 3.35 -12.57 -5.59
CA GLU A 11 3.73 -13.93 -5.95
C GLU A 11 5.08 -13.95 -6.72
N ILE A 12 5.26 -13.05 -7.68
CA ILE A 12 6.52 -12.90 -8.44
C ILE A 12 7.68 -12.56 -7.51
N GLU A 13 7.49 -11.62 -6.60
CA GLU A 13 8.52 -11.24 -5.64
C GLU A 13 8.93 -12.43 -4.78
N ASN A 14 7.96 -13.14 -4.22
CA ASN A 14 8.19 -14.33 -3.40
C ASN A 14 8.89 -15.43 -4.19
N TYR A 15 8.46 -15.69 -5.43
CA TYR A 15 9.10 -16.64 -6.32
C TYR A 15 10.58 -16.31 -6.57
N ILE A 16 10.89 -15.06 -6.90
CA ILE A 16 12.28 -14.62 -7.13
C ILE A 16 13.13 -14.84 -5.87
N LEU A 17 12.61 -14.43 -4.70
CA LEU A 17 13.31 -14.58 -3.42
C LEU A 17 13.49 -16.05 -3.04
N GLU A 18 12.51 -16.92 -3.32
CA GLU A 18 12.61 -18.36 -3.12
C GLU A 18 13.70 -18.97 -4.02
N ILE A 19 13.66 -18.70 -5.33
CA ILE A 19 14.65 -19.23 -6.29
C ILE A 19 16.05 -18.76 -5.96
N TYR A 20 16.20 -17.49 -5.53
CA TYR A 20 17.49 -16.96 -5.08
C TYR A 20 18.10 -17.78 -3.94
N ASN A 21 17.29 -18.24 -2.98
CA ASN A 21 17.75 -18.99 -1.81
C ASN A 21 17.93 -20.50 -2.07
N ARG A 22 17.50 -21.02 -3.22
CA ARG A 22 17.57 -22.45 -3.55
C ARG A 22 18.99 -22.90 -3.91
N LYS A 23 19.39 -24.08 -3.40
CA LYS A 23 20.67 -24.72 -3.76
C LYS A 23 20.56 -25.55 -5.06
N SER A 24 19.37 -25.99 -5.42
CA SER A 24 19.10 -26.81 -6.59
C SER A 24 17.82 -26.37 -7.29
N LYS A 25 17.73 -26.73 -8.58
CA LYS A 25 16.57 -26.42 -9.42
C LYS A 25 15.32 -27.17 -8.92
N PRO A 26 14.19 -26.47 -8.66
CA PRO A 26 12.90 -27.10 -8.41
C PRO A 26 12.44 -27.91 -9.62
N LYS A 27 11.58 -28.93 -9.39
CA LYS A 27 11.06 -29.78 -10.46
C LYS A 27 10.28 -28.97 -11.50
N ASP A 28 9.41 -28.12 -11.06
CA ASP A 28 8.47 -27.36 -11.89
C ASP A 28 8.96 -25.94 -12.24
N PHE A 29 10.27 -25.68 -12.04
CA PHE A 29 10.89 -24.36 -12.18
C PHE A 29 10.55 -23.63 -13.49
N TYR A 30 10.67 -24.30 -14.64
CA TYR A 30 10.42 -23.66 -15.93
C TYR A 30 8.92 -23.47 -16.20
N ASP A 31 8.08 -24.33 -15.69
CA ASP A 31 6.63 -24.25 -15.86
C ASP A 31 6.08 -23.11 -15.00
N ASP A 32 6.53 -22.98 -13.74
CA ASP A 32 6.17 -21.86 -12.87
C ASP A 32 6.67 -20.54 -13.41
N LEU A 33 7.93 -20.47 -13.84
CA LEU A 33 8.51 -19.26 -14.41
C LEU A 33 7.77 -18.81 -15.69
N SER A 34 7.44 -19.78 -16.58
CA SER A 34 6.70 -19.46 -17.81
C SER A 34 5.30 -18.94 -17.52
N ARG A 35 4.58 -19.57 -16.58
CA ARG A 35 3.25 -19.11 -16.13
C ARG A 35 3.33 -17.67 -15.61
N LEU A 36 4.22 -17.41 -14.66
CA LEU A 36 4.36 -16.10 -14.05
C LEU A 36 4.77 -15.02 -15.08
N LEU A 37 5.63 -15.36 -16.05
CA LEU A 37 6.02 -14.43 -17.11
C LEU A 37 4.86 -14.09 -18.04
N ILE A 38 4.01 -15.06 -18.41
CA ILE A 38 2.82 -14.83 -19.23
C ILE A 38 1.82 -13.94 -18.48
N GLU A 39 1.54 -14.26 -17.22
CA GLU A 39 0.64 -13.47 -16.38
C GLU A 39 1.18 -12.04 -16.17
N PHE A 40 2.48 -11.90 -15.91
CA PHE A 40 3.14 -10.61 -15.76
C PHE A 40 3.09 -9.78 -17.05
N ASN A 41 3.31 -10.40 -18.21
CA ASN A 41 3.20 -9.69 -19.47
C ASN A 41 1.78 -9.15 -19.70
N GLY A 42 0.75 -9.84 -19.21
CA GLY A 42 -0.63 -9.37 -19.29
C GLY A 42 -0.93 -8.10 -18.49
N ILE A 43 -0.11 -7.78 -17.48
CA ILE A 43 -0.21 -6.57 -16.65
C ILE A 43 0.95 -5.59 -16.87
N TYR A 44 1.97 -5.97 -17.63
CA TYR A 44 3.16 -5.16 -17.82
C TYR A 44 2.86 -3.88 -18.61
N ASN A 45 3.33 -2.75 -18.04
CA ASN A 45 3.30 -1.45 -18.69
C ASN A 45 4.70 -0.82 -18.64
N SER A 46 5.25 -0.45 -19.79
CA SER A 46 6.61 0.12 -19.90
C SER A 46 6.77 1.46 -19.18
N ASP A 47 5.68 2.20 -18.97
CA ASP A 47 5.68 3.51 -18.32
C ASP A 47 5.69 3.39 -16.77
N TYR A 48 5.36 2.19 -16.26
CA TYR A 48 5.31 1.95 -14.82
C TYR A 48 6.69 1.73 -14.23
N SER A 49 6.80 1.98 -12.94
CA SER A 49 8.03 1.72 -12.16
C SER A 49 7.81 0.53 -11.24
N TYR A 50 8.47 -0.58 -11.56
CA TYR A 50 8.42 -1.80 -10.76
C TYR A 50 9.45 -1.77 -9.63
N PHE A 51 9.10 -2.33 -8.47
CA PHE A 51 9.94 -2.26 -7.30
C PHE A 51 10.90 -3.45 -7.22
N GLY A 52 12.16 -3.14 -6.98
CA GLY A 52 13.15 -4.12 -6.53
C GLY A 52 13.38 -5.29 -7.51
N CYS A 53 13.17 -6.51 -7.02
CA CYS A 53 13.46 -7.71 -7.79
C CYS A 53 12.48 -8.00 -8.92
N ILE A 54 11.29 -7.40 -8.93
CA ILE A 54 10.33 -7.53 -10.04
C ILE A 54 10.92 -7.02 -11.36
N GLU A 55 11.89 -6.09 -11.30
CA GLU A 55 12.64 -5.64 -12.49
C GLU A 55 13.32 -6.80 -13.23
N ALA A 56 13.60 -7.94 -12.57
CA ALA A 56 14.12 -9.13 -13.22
C ALA A 56 13.15 -9.71 -14.27
N PHE A 57 11.83 -9.66 -13.97
CA PHE A 57 10.80 -10.08 -14.91
C PHE A 57 10.67 -9.12 -16.09
N VAL A 58 10.80 -7.82 -15.86
CA VAL A 58 10.84 -6.81 -16.94
C VAL A 58 11.99 -7.10 -17.91
N GLU A 59 13.18 -7.41 -17.39
CA GLU A 59 14.33 -7.75 -18.23
C GLU A 59 14.15 -9.09 -18.97
N LEU A 60 13.60 -10.10 -18.31
CA LEU A 60 13.31 -11.38 -18.98
C LEU A 60 12.30 -11.22 -20.12
N LEU A 61 11.26 -10.40 -19.94
CA LEU A 61 10.31 -10.08 -21.03
C LEU A 61 11.02 -9.44 -22.24
N ARG A 62 11.95 -8.51 -21.99
CA ARG A 62 12.69 -7.81 -23.05
C ARG A 62 13.65 -8.74 -23.78
N GLU A 63 14.37 -9.59 -23.04
CA GLU A 63 15.37 -10.50 -23.63
C GLU A 63 14.76 -11.62 -24.46
N LEU A 64 13.68 -12.21 -23.95
CA LEU A 64 13.08 -13.39 -24.57
C LEU A 64 12.27 -13.03 -25.81
N ASN A 65 12.06 -11.72 -26.09
CA ASN A 65 11.23 -11.25 -27.21
C ASN A 65 9.96 -12.11 -27.34
N ILE A 66 9.29 -12.31 -26.17
CA ILE A 66 8.34 -13.39 -25.94
C ILE A 66 7.19 -13.28 -26.93
N CYS A 67 7.21 -14.14 -27.91
CA CYS A 67 6.03 -14.44 -28.71
C CYS A 67 5.08 -15.22 -27.78
N LEU A 68 4.04 -14.57 -27.28
CA LEU A 68 3.12 -15.09 -26.26
C LEU A 68 2.17 -16.16 -26.83
N GLY A 69 2.75 -17.18 -27.50
CA GLY A 69 1.97 -18.25 -28.07
C GLY A 69 1.30 -19.10 -27.01
N CYS A 70 2.05 -19.93 -26.33
CA CYS A 70 1.55 -20.77 -25.25
C CYS A 70 2.59 -20.99 -24.16
N GLN A 71 2.12 -21.33 -22.96
CA GLN A 71 2.97 -21.56 -21.78
C GLN A 71 4.02 -22.65 -22.04
N GLY A 72 3.65 -23.73 -22.78
CA GLY A 72 4.55 -24.82 -23.10
C GLY A 72 5.70 -24.41 -24.00
N GLU A 73 5.45 -23.58 -25.01
CA GLU A 73 6.49 -23.04 -25.92
C GLU A 73 7.46 -22.15 -25.16
N LEU A 74 6.95 -21.28 -24.31
CA LEU A 74 7.79 -20.43 -23.45
C LEU A 74 8.61 -21.26 -22.48
N ALA A 75 8.02 -22.27 -21.81
CA ALA A 75 8.75 -23.16 -20.93
C ALA A 75 9.88 -23.90 -21.69
N GLN A 76 9.66 -24.28 -22.95
CA GLN A 76 10.69 -24.90 -23.77
C GLN A 76 11.81 -23.91 -24.15
N GLN A 77 11.48 -22.67 -24.48
CA GLN A 77 12.48 -21.61 -24.72
C GLN A 77 13.31 -21.32 -23.47
N LEU A 78 12.67 -21.25 -22.29
CA LEU A 78 13.33 -21.05 -21.02
C LEU A 78 14.29 -22.17 -20.64
N LYS A 79 14.04 -23.44 -21.09
CA LYS A 79 14.95 -24.58 -20.87
C LYS A 79 16.29 -24.41 -21.59
N ASN A 80 16.37 -23.54 -22.64
CA ASN A 80 17.63 -23.19 -23.27
C ASN A 80 18.50 -22.29 -22.37
N LEU A 81 17.88 -21.63 -21.37
CA LEU A 81 18.59 -20.90 -20.32
C LEU A 81 18.82 -21.83 -19.14
N SER A 82 20.06 -21.98 -18.69
CA SER A 82 20.32 -22.81 -17.51
C SER A 82 19.67 -22.20 -16.25
N PHE A 83 19.26 -23.07 -15.32
CA PHE A 83 18.77 -22.62 -14.00
C PHE A 83 19.75 -21.66 -13.34
N LYS A 84 21.06 -21.96 -13.40
CA LYS A 84 22.09 -21.12 -12.80
C LYS A 84 22.17 -19.73 -13.43
N TYR A 85 21.96 -19.63 -14.72
CA TYR A 85 21.90 -18.33 -15.42
C TYR A 85 20.75 -17.47 -14.91
N ILE A 86 19.54 -18.04 -14.84
CA ILE A 86 18.36 -17.32 -14.34
C ILE A 86 18.54 -16.96 -12.86
N GLN A 87 19.08 -17.89 -12.05
CA GLN A 87 19.36 -17.64 -10.63
C GLN A 87 20.35 -16.49 -10.43
N CYS A 88 21.42 -16.41 -11.21
CA CYS A 88 22.36 -15.29 -11.15
C CYS A 88 21.72 -13.94 -11.52
N ARG A 89 20.76 -13.96 -12.49
CA ARG A 89 19.97 -12.76 -12.79
C ARG A 89 19.13 -12.34 -11.59
N PHE A 90 18.43 -13.27 -10.97
CA PHE A 90 17.64 -12.98 -9.78
C PHE A 90 18.52 -12.46 -8.63
N GLU A 91 19.70 -13.03 -8.42
CA GLU A 91 20.67 -12.57 -7.41
C GLU A 91 21.04 -11.09 -7.58
N PHE A 92 21.30 -10.66 -8.81
CA PHE A 92 21.58 -9.26 -9.12
C PHE A 92 20.43 -8.34 -8.70
N TYR A 93 19.18 -8.70 -9.06
CA TYR A 93 18.00 -7.90 -8.73
C TYR A 93 17.60 -7.99 -7.25
N VAL A 94 17.83 -9.13 -6.58
CA VAL A 94 17.62 -9.27 -5.13
C VAL A 94 18.57 -8.36 -4.35
N SER A 95 19.81 -8.22 -4.78
CA SER A 95 20.77 -7.29 -4.16
C SER A 95 20.30 -5.83 -4.27
N ARG A 96 19.74 -5.45 -5.43
CA ARG A 96 19.11 -4.11 -5.62
C ARG A 96 17.84 -3.96 -4.79
N HIS A 97 17.02 -5.01 -4.72
CA HIS A 97 15.80 -5.05 -3.94
C HIS A 97 16.08 -4.77 -2.45
N LYS A 98 17.07 -5.47 -1.85
CA LYS A 98 17.49 -5.24 -0.45
C LYS A 98 17.91 -3.79 -0.20
N ARG A 99 18.58 -3.14 -1.16
CA ARG A 99 18.92 -1.73 -1.07
C ARG A 99 17.68 -0.84 -1.13
N LYS A 100 16.80 -1.06 -2.12
CA LYS A 100 15.54 -0.30 -2.25
C LYS A 100 14.64 -0.43 -1.02
N LEU A 101 14.60 -1.60 -0.36
CA LEU A 101 13.88 -1.79 0.89
C LEU A 101 14.47 -0.94 2.03
N ARG A 102 15.80 -0.87 2.16
CA ARG A 102 16.43 0.00 3.16
C ARG A 102 16.11 1.47 2.92
N ASP A 103 16.18 1.91 1.67
CA ASP A 103 15.86 3.29 1.28
C ASP A 103 14.37 3.60 1.53
N HIS A 104 13.49 2.65 1.27
CA HIS A 104 12.06 2.75 1.57
C HIS A 104 11.81 2.88 3.07
N ARG A 105 12.38 1.99 3.90
CA ARG A 105 12.27 2.06 5.37
C ARG A 105 12.83 3.37 5.95
N TYR A 106 13.93 3.86 5.40
CA TYR A 106 14.45 5.17 5.78
C TYR A 106 13.43 6.28 5.48
N SER A 107 12.87 6.29 4.28
CA SER A 107 11.85 7.28 3.89
C SER A 107 10.59 7.19 4.75
N GLU A 108 10.14 5.98 5.12
CA GLU A 108 9.00 5.79 6.04
C GLU A 108 9.28 6.33 7.44
N ASN A 109 10.48 6.10 7.97
CA ASN A 109 10.89 6.64 9.26
C ASN A 109 10.91 8.19 9.25
N GLU A 110 11.43 8.80 8.18
CA GLU A 110 11.42 10.26 8.01
C GLU A 110 9.99 10.80 7.91
N ASN A 111 9.13 10.16 7.11
CA ASN A 111 7.72 10.52 6.98
C ASN A 111 6.99 10.43 8.32
N THR A 112 7.25 9.36 9.08
CA THR A 112 6.69 9.16 10.43
C THR A 112 7.14 10.26 11.37
N ALA A 113 8.44 10.58 11.41
CA ALA A 113 8.99 11.63 12.28
C ALA A 113 8.39 13.00 11.97
N GLN A 114 8.24 13.33 10.68
CA GLN A 114 7.62 14.57 10.23
C GLN A 114 6.14 14.64 10.60
N LEU A 115 5.37 13.54 10.41
CA LEU A 115 3.96 13.49 10.79
C LEU A 115 3.79 13.65 12.31
N VAL A 116 4.58 12.94 13.11
CA VAL A 116 4.58 13.07 14.58
C VAL A 116 4.88 14.53 15.00
N LYS A 117 5.85 15.18 14.37
CA LYS A 117 6.18 16.59 14.63
C LYS A 117 4.98 17.51 14.31
N ARG A 118 4.35 17.35 13.14
CA ARG A 118 3.16 18.13 12.76
C ARG A 118 2.03 17.92 13.75
N MET A 119 1.72 16.67 14.09
CA MET A 119 0.64 16.34 15.03
C MET A 119 0.88 16.85 16.44
N ARG A 120 2.14 16.85 16.91
CA ARG A 120 2.51 17.47 18.18
C ARG A 120 2.23 18.97 18.17
N THR A 121 2.60 19.67 17.09
CA THR A 121 2.33 21.10 16.92
C THR A 121 0.82 21.38 16.90
N VAL A 122 0.04 20.58 16.18
CA VAL A 122 -1.42 20.71 16.11
C VAL A 122 -2.06 20.50 17.48
N SER A 123 -1.66 19.45 18.22
CA SER A 123 -2.19 19.16 19.57
C SER A 123 -1.85 20.24 20.60
N GLN A 124 -0.72 20.91 20.45
CA GLN A 124 -0.35 22.05 21.31
C GLN A 124 -1.13 23.35 20.96
N ARG A 125 -1.49 23.53 19.68
CA ARG A 125 -2.19 24.72 19.21
C ARG A 125 -3.65 24.78 19.62
N TYR A 126 -4.35 23.63 19.64
CA TYR A 126 -5.78 23.55 19.93
C TYR A 126 -6.04 22.88 21.27
N SER A 127 -7.03 23.36 22.04
CA SER A 127 -7.39 22.77 23.36
C SER A 127 -7.85 21.32 23.25
N ARG A 128 -8.49 20.99 22.14
CA ARG A 128 -8.88 19.62 21.76
C ARG A 128 -8.96 19.48 20.23
N ILE A 129 -8.61 18.32 19.75
CA ILE A 129 -8.68 17.93 18.34
C ILE A 129 -9.46 16.63 18.19
N LEU A 130 -10.13 16.44 17.06
CA LEU A 130 -10.77 15.19 16.70
C LEU A 130 -9.91 14.48 15.65
N VAL A 131 -9.35 13.35 16.02
CA VAL A 131 -8.52 12.50 15.16
C VAL A 131 -9.38 11.39 14.58
N VAL A 132 -9.59 11.39 13.27
CA VAL A 132 -10.39 10.40 12.55
C VAL A 132 -9.46 9.52 11.72
N ARG A 133 -9.53 8.21 11.94
CA ARG A 133 -8.77 7.20 11.17
C ARG A 133 -9.72 6.23 10.49
N LEU A 134 -9.43 5.91 9.24
CA LEU A 134 -10.12 4.87 8.49
C LEU A 134 -9.18 4.26 7.46
N ASP A 135 -9.43 2.99 7.12
CA ASP A 135 -8.71 2.31 6.06
C ASP A 135 -9.64 2.18 4.84
N LEU A 136 -9.13 2.53 3.65
CA LEU A 136 -9.85 2.46 2.38
C LEU A 136 -9.23 1.37 1.53
N ALA A 137 -10.04 0.51 0.93
CA ALA A 137 -9.61 -0.63 0.12
C ALA A 137 -10.64 -0.93 -0.97
N TYR A 138 -10.45 -2.03 -1.68
CA TYR A 138 -11.43 -2.56 -2.62
C TYR A 138 -12.00 -3.88 -2.11
N LYS A 139 -13.26 -4.18 -2.47
CA LYS A 139 -13.91 -5.46 -2.15
C LYS A 139 -13.17 -6.60 -2.86
N LYS A 140 -12.93 -7.71 -2.17
CA LYS A 140 -12.15 -8.86 -2.66
C LYS A 140 -12.60 -9.33 -4.05
N LYS A 141 -13.89 -9.30 -4.34
CA LYS A 141 -14.44 -9.70 -5.66
C LYS A 141 -14.01 -8.79 -6.83
N TYR A 142 -13.46 -7.60 -6.55
CA TYR A 142 -12.98 -6.65 -7.56
C TYR A 142 -11.46 -6.56 -7.67
N HIS A 143 -10.71 -7.29 -6.84
CA HIS A 143 -9.23 -7.24 -6.87
C HIS A 143 -8.64 -7.64 -8.23
N HIS A 144 -9.38 -8.43 -9.03
CA HIS A 144 -8.97 -8.82 -10.38
C HIS A 144 -9.23 -7.75 -11.47
N SER A 145 -9.95 -6.71 -11.14
CA SER A 145 -10.30 -5.61 -12.06
C SER A 145 -9.76 -4.25 -11.62
N VAL A 146 -9.00 -4.20 -10.52
CA VAL A 146 -8.37 -2.97 -10.01
C VAL A 146 -6.88 -3.10 -10.12
N ASP A 147 -6.26 -2.27 -10.94
CA ASP A 147 -4.82 -2.14 -11.08
C ASP A 147 -4.26 -0.90 -10.35
N ILE A 148 -2.96 -0.68 -10.47
CA ILE A 148 -2.29 0.47 -9.84
C ILE A 148 -2.75 1.80 -10.43
N ALA A 149 -3.16 1.86 -11.71
CA ALA A 149 -3.64 3.08 -12.34
C ALA A 149 -5.02 3.46 -11.84
N ASP A 150 -5.92 2.50 -11.66
CA ASP A 150 -7.22 2.70 -11.04
C ASP A 150 -7.04 3.23 -9.62
N PHE A 151 -6.19 2.57 -8.83
CA PHE A 151 -5.93 2.97 -7.44
C PHE A 151 -5.32 4.38 -7.34
N ASP A 152 -4.32 4.72 -8.16
CA ASP A 152 -3.73 6.07 -8.15
C ASP A 152 -4.75 7.13 -8.59
N ASN A 153 -5.58 6.85 -9.60
CA ASN A 153 -6.61 7.74 -10.07
C ASN A 153 -7.68 8.00 -8.98
N ASP A 154 -8.18 6.96 -8.34
CA ASP A 154 -9.19 7.06 -7.29
C ASP A 154 -8.63 7.83 -6.08
N MET A 155 -7.40 7.54 -5.69
CA MET A 155 -6.70 8.27 -4.64
C MET A 155 -6.42 9.73 -5.02
N ARG A 156 -6.14 10.03 -6.29
CA ARG A 156 -5.97 11.39 -6.79
C ARG A 156 -7.25 12.20 -6.63
N ILE A 157 -8.40 11.62 -6.99
CA ILE A 157 -9.71 12.26 -6.82
C ILE A 157 -10.00 12.52 -5.33
N LEU A 158 -9.76 11.53 -4.46
CA LEU A 158 -9.96 11.69 -3.02
C LEU A 158 -9.05 12.79 -2.44
N ARG A 159 -7.76 12.76 -2.76
CA ARG A 159 -6.77 13.75 -2.30
C ARG A 159 -7.14 15.17 -2.76
N GLN A 160 -7.67 15.34 -3.98
CA GLN A 160 -8.12 16.62 -4.47
C GLN A 160 -9.30 17.15 -3.65
N ARG A 161 -10.27 16.31 -3.28
CA ARG A 161 -11.40 16.71 -2.41
C ARG A 161 -10.92 17.11 -1.01
N ILE A 162 -9.96 16.36 -0.45
CA ILE A 162 -9.33 16.71 0.84
C ILE A 162 -8.62 18.06 0.75
N HIS A 163 -7.84 18.27 -0.30
CA HIS A 163 -7.11 19.53 -0.53
C HIS A 163 -8.04 20.74 -0.69
N ASN A 164 -9.11 20.58 -1.44
CA ASN A 164 -10.13 21.60 -1.66
C ASN A 164 -11.02 21.81 -0.42
N GLN A 165 -10.92 20.96 0.59
CA GLN A 165 -11.81 20.94 1.75
C GLN A 165 -13.30 20.80 1.39
N ASP A 166 -13.61 19.94 0.40
CA ASP A 166 -14.97 19.74 -0.10
C ASP A 166 -15.85 18.99 0.93
N GLY A 167 -17.03 19.55 1.20
CA GLY A 167 -18.06 18.88 2.02
C GLY A 167 -17.57 18.49 3.41
N ILE A 168 -17.42 17.17 3.67
CA ILE A 168 -16.97 16.65 4.98
C ILE A 168 -15.53 17.03 5.32
N PHE A 169 -14.70 17.36 4.33
CA PHE A 169 -13.31 17.77 4.54
C PHE A 169 -13.16 19.25 4.93
N LYS A 170 -14.26 20.02 4.97
CA LYS A 170 -14.24 21.40 5.42
C LYS A 170 -13.82 21.50 6.87
N GLY A 171 -12.86 22.39 7.16
CA GLY A 171 -12.35 22.62 8.53
C GLY A 171 -11.29 21.61 8.97
N LEU A 172 -10.72 20.80 8.06
CA LEU A 172 -9.51 20.04 8.33
C LEU A 172 -8.37 20.96 8.74
N ILE A 173 -7.66 20.57 9.80
CA ILE A 173 -6.48 21.29 10.30
C ILE A 173 -5.20 20.52 10.02
N GLU A 174 -5.30 19.19 9.80
CA GLU A 174 -4.21 18.33 9.38
C GLU A 174 -4.79 17.07 8.74
N TYR A 175 -4.02 16.41 7.88
CA TYR A 175 -4.35 15.09 7.34
C TYR A 175 -3.08 14.34 6.92
N ALA A 176 -3.19 13.03 6.85
CA ALA A 176 -2.16 12.18 6.28
C ALA A 176 -2.79 10.96 5.60
N TRP A 177 -2.07 10.39 4.64
CA TRP A 177 -2.45 9.14 3.97
C TRP A 177 -1.21 8.33 3.66
N ALA A 178 -1.33 7.00 3.73
CA ALA A 178 -0.30 6.04 3.35
C ALA A 178 -0.90 5.01 2.41
N LEU A 179 -0.27 4.77 1.26
CA LEU A 179 -0.68 3.77 0.26
C LEU A 179 0.12 2.51 0.46
N GLU A 180 -0.58 1.39 0.58
CA GLU A 180 0.01 0.08 0.84
C GLU A 180 -0.57 -0.98 -0.12
N GLN A 181 0.16 -2.09 -0.26
CA GLN A 181 -0.23 -3.27 -1.02
C GLN A 181 -0.03 -4.49 -0.13
N GLY A 182 -1.11 -5.25 0.10
CA GLY A 182 -1.09 -6.44 0.94
C GLY A 182 -1.73 -7.64 0.26
N THR A 183 -1.41 -8.85 0.76
CA THR A 183 -1.90 -10.12 0.20
C THR A 183 -3.43 -10.23 0.28
N GLU A 184 -4.01 -9.85 1.42
CA GLU A 184 -5.45 -9.99 1.66
C GLU A 184 -6.27 -8.79 1.20
N LYS A 185 -5.71 -7.57 1.38
CA LYS A 185 -6.42 -6.32 1.11
C LYS A 185 -6.19 -5.77 -0.31
N GLY A 186 -5.19 -6.31 -1.03
CA GLY A 186 -4.77 -5.71 -2.28
C GLY A 186 -4.23 -4.29 -2.08
N TYR A 187 -4.54 -3.38 -3.00
CA TYR A 187 -4.23 -1.95 -2.87
C TYR A 187 -5.15 -1.31 -1.83
N HIS A 188 -4.56 -0.60 -0.87
CA HIS A 188 -5.32 0.07 0.18
C HIS A 188 -4.63 1.34 0.70
N CYS A 189 -5.38 2.18 1.38
CA CYS A 189 -4.94 3.44 1.94
C CYS A 189 -5.32 3.54 3.40
N HIS A 190 -4.36 3.87 4.26
CA HIS A 190 -4.62 4.35 5.61
C HIS A 190 -4.79 5.86 5.57
N LEU A 191 -5.95 6.36 5.98
CA LEU A 191 -6.28 7.78 5.97
C LEU A 191 -6.45 8.31 7.40
N LEU A 192 -5.79 9.42 7.68
CA LEU A 192 -5.90 10.19 8.91
C LEU A 192 -6.44 11.58 8.59
N LEU A 193 -7.49 12.00 9.29
CA LEU A 193 -8.08 13.34 9.19
C LEU A 193 -8.15 13.96 10.57
N VAL A 194 -7.80 15.23 10.70
CA VAL A 194 -7.79 15.93 11.99
C VAL A 194 -8.59 17.20 11.90
N TYR A 195 -9.50 17.36 12.83
CA TYR A 195 -10.39 18.52 12.92
C TYR A 195 -10.27 19.22 14.28
N LYS A 196 -10.75 20.47 14.35
CA LYS A 196 -10.91 21.14 15.63
C LYS A 196 -12.02 20.47 16.44
N GLY A 197 -11.70 20.00 17.65
CA GLY A 197 -12.63 19.23 18.48
C GLY A 197 -13.83 20.01 19.04
N HIS A 198 -13.86 21.35 18.93
CA HIS A 198 -15.04 22.15 19.28
C HIS A 198 -16.04 22.28 18.14
N GLU A 199 -15.57 22.15 16.88
CA GLU A 199 -16.42 22.19 15.68
C GLU A 199 -16.92 20.80 15.29
N HIS A 200 -16.13 19.74 15.54
CA HIS A 200 -16.42 18.36 15.16
C HIS A 200 -16.30 17.42 16.36
N LYS A 201 -17.33 16.55 16.57
CA LYS A 201 -17.39 15.65 17.74
C LYS A 201 -17.64 14.18 17.37
N ASN A 202 -18.15 13.91 16.17
CA ASN A 202 -18.55 12.57 15.74
C ASN A 202 -17.56 11.98 14.75
N ALA A 203 -16.50 11.34 15.26
CA ALA A 203 -15.48 10.68 14.46
C ALA A 203 -16.04 9.52 13.62
N TYR A 204 -16.91 8.70 14.23
CA TYR A 204 -17.58 7.60 13.52
C TYR A 204 -18.37 8.09 12.31
N GLY A 205 -19.23 9.10 12.50
CA GLY A 205 -20.04 9.66 11.43
C GLY A 205 -19.23 10.36 10.33
N ILE A 206 -18.07 10.94 10.68
CA ILE A 206 -17.15 11.50 9.68
C ILE A 206 -16.54 10.37 8.85
N ALA A 207 -16.05 9.31 9.47
CA ALA A 207 -15.49 8.15 8.77
C ALA A 207 -16.52 7.50 7.83
N GLU A 208 -17.78 7.35 8.25
CA GLU A 208 -18.87 6.86 7.39
C GLU A 208 -19.10 7.76 6.16
N ARG A 209 -19.12 9.07 6.33
CA ARG A 209 -19.30 10.02 5.22
C ARG A 209 -18.13 9.99 4.24
N VAL A 210 -16.90 9.83 4.73
CA VAL A 210 -15.72 9.66 3.88
C VAL A 210 -15.80 8.35 3.11
N SER A 211 -16.25 7.28 3.75
CA SER A 211 -16.43 5.97 3.10
C SER A 211 -17.48 6.01 1.99
N GLU A 212 -18.56 6.78 2.16
CA GLU A 212 -19.54 6.98 1.09
C GLU A 212 -18.95 7.74 -0.11
N ILE A 213 -18.05 8.70 0.15
CA ILE A 213 -17.29 9.37 -0.92
C ILE A 213 -16.38 8.37 -1.64
N TRP A 214 -15.66 7.53 -0.89
CA TRP A 214 -14.81 6.48 -1.46
C TRP A 214 -15.61 5.51 -2.33
N LYS A 215 -16.75 5.02 -1.86
CA LYS A 215 -17.64 4.16 -2.66
C LYS A 215 -18.08 4.82 -3.97
N LYS A 216 -18.37 6.13 -3.95
CA LYS A 216 -18.74 6.88 -5.16
C LYS A 216 -17.57 7.02 -6.12
N ILE A 217 -16.38 7.36 -5.62
CA ILE A 217 -15.15 7.48 -6.44
C ILE A 217 -14.85 6.15 -7.14
N THR A 218 -14.96 5.05 -6.42
CA THR A 218 -14.62 3.69 -6.89
C THR A 218 -15.79 2.97 -7.57
N PHE A 219 -16.87 3.66 -7.93
CA PHE A 219 -18.06 3.08 -8.56
C PHE A 219 -18.62 1.86 -7.78
N ASN A 220 -18.65 1.94 -6.44
CA ASN A 220 -19.04 0.90 -5.49
C ASN A 220 -18.13 -0.34 -5.44
N GLN A 221 -16.97 -0.31 -6.06
CA GLN A 221 -15.96 -1.36 -5.92
C GLN A 221 -15.20 -1.25 -4.58
N GLY A 222 -15.09 -0.03 -4.04
CA GLY A 222 -14.44 0.25 -2.78
C GLY A 222 -15.15 -0.34 -1.56
N CYS A 223 -14.35 -0.63 -0.56
CA CYS A 223 -14.75 -0.91 0.81
C CYS A 223 -13.89 -0.11 1.78
N TYR A 224 -14.22 -0.17 3.05
CA TYR A 224 -13.52 0.58 4.09
C TYR A 224 -13.56 -0.16 5.42
N PHE A 225 -12.66 0.20 6.30
CA PHE A 225 -12.71 -0.16 7.70
C PHE A 225 -12.77 1.11 8.54
N ASN A 226 -13.85 1.25 9.34
CA ASN A 226 -14.03 2.39 10.24
C ASN A 226 -13.34 2.10 11.58
N CYS A 227 -12.17 2.71 11.80
CA CYS A 227 -11.43 2.56 13.05
C CYS A 227 -12.15 3.18 14.27
N HIS A 228 -13.33 3.76 14.09
CA HIS A 228 -14.16 4.29 15.17
C HIS A 228 -15.39 3.42 15.49
N SER A 229 -15.43 2.17 14.98
CA SER A 229 -16.46 1.22 15.44
C SER A 229 -16.25 0.89 16.92
N PRO A 230 -17.34 0.72 17.71
CA PRO A 230 -17.22 0.42 19.13
C PRO A 230 -16.34 -0.79 19.41
N GLU A 231 -16.46 -1.85 18.60
CA GLU A 231 -15.71 -3.09 18.75
C GLU A 231 -14.19 -2.87 18.55
N TYR A 232 -13.82 -1.95 17.67
CA TYR A 232 -12.41 -1.62 17.46
C TYR A 232 -11.87 -0.71 18.58
N LEU A 233 -12.63 0.30 18.99
CA LEU A 233 -12.20 1.25 20.04
C LEU A 233 -12.03 0.57 21.40
N ASN A 234 -12.95 -0.31 21.78
CA ASN A 234 -12.94 -1.01 23.07
C ASN A 234 -11.61 -1.76 23.32
N GLN A 235 -11.01 -2.34 22.27
CA GLN A 235 -9.71 -3.04 22.37
C GLN A 235 -8.57 -2.15 22.88
N PHE A 236 -8.62 -0.85 22.55
CA PHE A 236 -7.61 0.12 22.95
C PHE A 236 -8.01 0.86 24.24
N GLU A 237 -9.30 1.05 24.47
CA GLU A 237 -9.82 1.66 25.72
C GLU A 237 -9.51 0.78 26.92
N GLU A 238 -9.77 -0.51 26.85
CA GLU A 238 -9.47 -1.49 27.91
C GLU A 238 -7.98 -1.53 28.26
N GLN A 239 -7.10 -1.24 27.30
CA GLN A 239 -5.66 -1.21 27.50
C GLN A 239 -5.12 0.19 27.85
N GLY A 240 -5.98 1.21 27.89
CA GLY A 240 -5.56 2.60 28.11
C GLY A 240 -4.67 3.15 26.98
N THR A 241 -4.77 2.59 25.77
CA THR A 241 -3.88 2.92 24.62
C THR A 241 -4.61 3.62 23.46
N LEU A 242 -5.88 4.01 23.67
CA LEU A 242 -6.67 4.67 22.62
C LEU A 242 -6.04 6.01 22.23
N GLY A 243 -5.67 6.14 20.94
CA GLY A 243 -4.99 7.31 20.37
C GLY A 243 -5.74 7.98 19.21
N ILE A 244 -7.02 7.67 18.99
CA ILE A 244 -7.90 8.28 17.98
C ILE A 244 -9.21 8.75 18.63
N GLY A 245 -10.00 9.54 17.93
CA GLY A 245 -11.19 10.18 18.49
C GLY A 245 -10.87 11.57 19.09
N MET A 246 -11.56 11.95 20.14
CA MET A 246 -11.33 13.25 20.80
C MET A 246 -10.06 13.20 21.65
N ILE A 247 -9.12 14.08 21.36
CA ILE A 247 -7.83 14.21 22.07
C ILE A 247 -7.78 15.59 22.71
N HIS A 248 -7.60 15.62 24.03
CA HIS A 248 -7.48 16.84 24.82
C HIS A 248 -6.01 17.20 25.06
N ARG A 249 -5.63 18.43 24.77
CA ARG A 249 -4.25 18.93 24.94
C ARG A 249 -3.70 18.76 26.36
N ASN A 250 -4.55 18.93 27.35
CA ASN A 250 -4.17 18.86 28.77
C ASN A 250 -4.15 17.42 29.33
N ASP A 251 -4.39 16.42 28.50
CA ASP A 251 -4.30 15.00 28.84
C ASP A 251 -3.04 14.39 28.18
N PRO A 252 -1.93 14.24 28.91
CA PRO A 252 -0.68 13.73 28.36
C PRO A 252 -0.79 12.30 27.82
N ASP A 253 -1.64 11.47 28.42
CA ASP A 253 -1.82 10.07 28.01
C ASP A 253 -2.56 10.00 26.67
N GLN A 254 -3.64 10.77 26.50
CA GLN A 254 -4.32 10.87 25.21
C GLN A 254 -3.38 11.38 24.10
N VAL A 255 -2.59 12.43 24.38
CA VAL A 255 -1.61 12.96 23.41
C VAL A 255 -0.53 11.93 23.12
N GLY A 256 -0.01 11.24 24.14
CA GLY A 256 0.98 10.19 24.00
C GLY A 256 0.47 9.02 23.15
N ASN A 257 -0.74 8.55 23.42
CA ASN A 257 -1.41 7.47 22.68
C ASN A 257 -1.69 7.88 21.22
N MET A 258 -2.15 9.11 21.00
CA MET A 258 -2.32 9.65 19.64
C MET A 258 -1.02 9.60 18.85
N LEU A 259 0.09 10.06 19.43
CA LEU A 259 1.38 10.04 18.72
C LEU A 259 1.85 8.61 18.45
N LYS A 260 1.57 7.64 19.32
CA LYS A 260 1.82 6.22 19.07
C LYS A 260 0.93 5.69 17.95
N ALA A 261 -0.38 5.95 17.97
CA ALA A 261 -1.33 5.51 16.95
C ALA A 261 -0.96 6.03 15.55
N ILE A 262 -0.44 7.26 15.46
CA ILE A 262 0.02 7.87 14.22
C ILE A 262 1.30 7.21 13.69
N GLN A 263 2.21 6.81 14.57
CA GLN A 263 3.38 6.04 14.16
C GLN A 263 2.99 4.74 13.46
N TYR A 264 1.93 4.06 13.89
CA TYR A 264 1.41 2.84 13.25
C TYR A 264 0.78 3.08 11.87
N LEU A 265 0.44 4.32 11.51
CA LEU A 265 -0.09 4.64 10.18
C LEU A 265 0.97 4.43 9.07
N VAL A 266 2.25 4.64 9.40
CA VAL A 266 3.38 4.66 8.44
C VAL A 266 4.45 3.63 8.81
N ARG A 267 4.20 2.72 9.76
CA ARG A 267 5.25 1.88 10.35
C ARG A 267 5.73 0.74 9.44
N PRO A 268 7.08 0.57 9.34
CA PRO A 268 7.71 -0.51 8.59
C PRO A 268 7.60 -1.90 9.24
N GLU A 269 7.00 -2.04 10.43
CA GLU A 269 6.79 -3.36 11.07
C GLU A 269 5.77 -4.24 10.35
N LYS A 270 4.97 -3.67 9.47
CA LYS A 270 4.25 -4.40 8.45
C LYS A 270 5.21 -4.68 7.28
N GLU A 271 6.23 -5.46 7.56
CA GLU A 271 7.13 -5.96 6.53
C GLU A 271 6.26 -6.48 5.39
N GLU A 272 6.51 -5.96 4.16
CA GLU A 272 5.88 -6.42 2.92
C GLU A 272 4.62 -5.67 2.42
N GLN A 273 4.17 -4.56 3.01
CA GLN A 273 3.00 -3.82 2.51
C GLN A 273 3.32 -2.65 1.56
N TYR A 274 4.54 -2.48 1.11
CA TYR A 274 4.90 -1.45 0.13
C TYR A 274 4.33 -1.74 -1.27
N LEU A 275 4.13 -0.68 -2.05
CA LEU A 275 3.71 -0.81 -3.44
C LEU A 275 4.83 -1.41 -4.30
N ARG A 276 4.54 -2.53 -4.96
CA ARG A 276 5.46 -3.24 -5.87
C ARG A 276 5.48 -2.66 -7.27
N VAL A 277 4.50 -1.81 -7.57
CA VAL A 277 4.41 -1.05 -8.82
C VAL A 277 3.89 0.35 -8.55
N LYS A 278 4.30 1.31 -9.35
CA LYS A 278 3.82 2.69 -9.37
C LYS A 278 3.56 3.10 -10.81
N VAL A 279 2.54 3.89 -11.06
CA VAL A 279 2.24 4.44 -12.40
C VAL A 279 3.39 5.29 -12.97
N CYS A 280 4.24 5.84 -12.11
CA CYS A 280 5.48 6.51 -12.48
C CYS A 280 6.41 6.61 -11.26
N LYS A 281 7.70 6.91 -11.50
CA LYS A 281 8.71 7.05 -10.42
C LYS A 281 8.34 8.12 -9.37
N ARG A 282 7.57 9.14 -9.77
CA ARG A 282 7.18 10.27 -8.90
C ARG A 282 5.89 10.04 -8.13
N MET A 283 5.19 8.92 -8.35
CA MET A 283 3.98 8.59 -7.60
C MET A 283 4.28 8.55 -6.10
N ARG A 284 3.60 9.42 -5.35
CA ARG A 284 3.75 9.50 -3.90
C ARG A 284 2.97 8.37 -3.24
N THR A 285 3.58 7.74 -2.25
CA THR A 285 2.95 6.68 -1.43
C THR A 285 2.58 7.16 -0.04
N PHE A 286 2.97 8.39 0.30
CA PHE A 286 2.67 9.05 1.57
C PHE A 286 2.48 10.56 1.38
N GLY A 287 1.62 11.17 2.21
CA GLY A 287 1.41 12.62 2.23
C GLY A 287 0.55 13.11 3.36
#